data_e29da2d7eabf9ee9cc41c161f7127a1d
#
_entry.id   e29da2d7eabf9ee9cc41c161f7127a1d
#
_cell.length_a   1.000
_cell.length_b   1.000
_cell.length_c   1.000
_cell.angle_alpha   90.00
_cell.angle_beta   90.00
_cell.angle_gamma   90.00
#
_symmetry.space_group_name_H-M   'P 1'
#
loop_
_entity.id
_entity.type
_entity.pdbx_description
1 polymer ?
#
loop_
_entity_poly.entity_id
_entity_poly.type
_entity_poly.pdbx_seq_one_letter_code
_entity_poly.pdbx_strand_id
1 'polypeptide(L)'
;MSVTSDILKLKKEKNAVILAHYYVDDDVQEVADYVGDSFYLSKVATKVDQDIIVFAGVEFMGESAKILNPEKKVLMPEPGADCPMAHMATKEEILKMREQYDDLAVVCYINSTAELKTYSDVCVTSSNAVKIVKNLPNKNIFFIPDQNLGRFVAKQVPEKNVILNKGFCPRHVAITEDMVVETKKKYPQAKLAAHPECTEEVLKYADYIGSTSGIIDYVVDTDCEEFIIATVDGVFGEIRKKAPGKKLYTLKPDQVCVNMKMVTLDKVLDVLEQENNEVFVDEEVAKKAMKPLTRMLELAK
;
A
#
# COMPACT_ATOMS: atom_id res chain seq x y z
N MET A 1 -18.56 -24.57 -14.86
CA MET A 1 -17.68 -23.46 -15.32
C MET A 1 -16.65 -23.26 -14.24
N SER A 2 -15.50 -22.63 -14.52
CA SER A 2 -14.50 -22.35 -13.46
C SER A 2 -14.89 -21.06 -12.72
N VAL A 3 -14.50 -20.95 -11.44
CA VAL A 3 -14.70 -19.73 -10.63
C VAL A 3 -14.23 -18.49 -11.40
N THR A 4 -13.06 -18.55 -12.06
CA THR A 4 -12.54 -17.49 -12.93
C THR A 4 -13.51 -17.08 -14.03
N SER A 5 -14.12 -18.06 -14.73
CA SER A 5 -15.06 -17.76 -15.82
C SER A 5 -16.35 -17.10 -15.32
N ASP A 6 -16.81 -17.51 -14.14
CA ASP A 6 -18.01 -16.96 -13.52
C ASP A 6 -17.77 -15.52 -13.04
N ILE A 7 -16.60 -15.23 -12.43
CA ILE A 7 -16.17 -13.87 -12.08
C ILE A 7 -16.12 -12.96 -13.31
N LEU A 8 -15.47 -13.40 -14.40
CA LEU A 8 -15.33 -12.60 -15.61
C LEU A 8 -16.69 -12.32 -16.30
N LYS A 9 -17.64 -13.22 -16.17
CA LYS A 9 -19.01 -13.05 -16.65
C LYS A 9 -19.77 -12.04 -15.79
N LEU A 10 -19.83 -12.27 -14.47
CA LEU A 10 -20.55 -11.41 -13.52
C LEU A 10 -20.03 -9.97 -13.51
N LYS A 11 -18.72 -9.79 -13.59
CA LYS A 11 -18.08 -8.48 -13.69
C LYS A 11 -18.66 -7.65 -14.84
N LYS A 12 -18.88 -8.25 -16.01
CA LYS A 12 -19.47 -7.59 -17.17
C LYS A 12 -20.97 -7.33 -16.97
N GLU A 13 -21.71 -8.34 -16.48
CA GLU A 13 -23.17 -8.27 -16.28
C GLU A 13 -23.55 -7.17 -15.25
N LYS A 14 -22.70 -6.97 -14.23
CA LYS A 14 -22.93 -6.02 -13.15
C LYS A 14 -22.27 -4.67 -13.35
N ASN A 15 -21.66 -4.41 -14.48
CA ASN A 15 -20.86 -3.20 -14.73
C ASN A 15 -19.84 -2.94 -13.59
N ALA A 16 -19.09 -3.99 -13.22
CA ALA A 16 -18.13 -3.95 -12.12
C ALA A 16 -16.68 -3.96 -12.64
N VAL A 17 -15.78 -3.31 -11.90
CA VAL A 17 -14.34 -3.34 -12.08
C VAL A 17 -13.66 -3.95 -10.85
N ILE A 18 -12.66 -4.78 -11.06
CA ILE A 18 -11.88 -5.40 -9.97
C ILE A 18 -10.52 -4.70 -9.91
N LEU A 19 -10.22 -4.09 -8.75
CA LEU A 19 -8.93 -3.50 -8.41
C LEU A 19 -8.23 -4.40 -7.41
N ALA A 20 -7.03 -4.91 -7.72
CA ALA A 20 -6.30 -5.84 -6.86
C ALA A 20 -4.93 -5.29 -6.47
N HIS A 21 -4.61 -5.37 -5.18
CA HIS A 21 -3.27 -5.05 -4.71
C HIS A 21 -2.28 -6.19 -5.06
N TYR A 22 -1.02 -5.86 -5.36
CA TYR A 22 0.03 -6.84 -5.63
C TYR A 22 0.23 -7.92 -4.55
N TYR A 23 -0.26 -7.71 -3.32
CA TYR A 23 -0.04 -8.64 -2.20
C TYR A 23 -1.15 -9.69 -2.03
N VAL A 24 -2.22 -9.65 -2.82
CA VAL A 24 -3.20 -10.74 -2.89
C VAL A 24 -2.63 -11.92 -3.71
N ASP A 25 -3.29 -13.06 -3.69
CA ASP A 25 -2.84 -14.23 -4.44
C ASP A 25 -2.88 -14.01 -5.96
N ASP A 26 -2.01 -14.73 -6.69
CA ASP A 26 -1.86 -14.59 -8.14
C ASP A 26 -3.19 -14.86 -8.90
N ASP A 27 -4.00 -15.79 -8.42
CA ASP A 27 -5.31 -16.12 -9.01
C ASP A 27 -6.34 -14.98 -8.88
N VAL A 28 -6.29 -14.23 -7.77
CA VAL A 28 -7.08 -13.00 -7.58
C VAL A 28 -6.58 -11.89 -8.50
N GLN A 29 -5.26 -11.76 -8.65
CA GLN A 29 -4.67 -10.79 -9.57
C GLN A 29 -5.05 -11.07 -11.03
N GLU A 30 -5.19 -12.35 -11.42
CA GLU A 30 -5.53 -12.77 -12.78
C GLU A 30 -6.94 -12.38 -13.22
N VAL A 31 -7.89 -12.25 -12.30
CA VAL A 31 -9.26 -11.82 -12.62
C VAL A 31 -9.45 -10.31 -12.52
N ALA A 32 -8.46 -9.59 -11.98
CA ALA A 32 -8.52 -8.14 -11.81
C ALA A 32 -8.35 -7.39 -13.14
N ASP A 33 -9.02 -6.24 -13.25
CA ASP A 33 -8.84 -5.30 -14.37
C ASP A 33 -7.57 -4.46 -14.19
N TYR A 34 -7.26 -4.15 -12.94
CA TYR A 34 -6.08 -3.37 -12.57
C TYR A 34 -5.40 -3.99 -11.36
N VAL A 35 -4.11 -4.22 -11.48
CA VAL A 35 -3.25 -4.69 -10.39
C VAL A 35 -2.20 -3.63 -10.11
N GLY A 36 -2.00 -3.28 -8.85
CA GLY A 36 -1.10 -2.19 -8.51
C GLY A 36 -0.80 -2.03 -7.02
N ASP A 37 -0.01 -1.00 -6.70
CA ASP A 37 0.15 -0.52 -5.33
C ASP A 37 -1.00 0.43 -4.91
N SER A 38 -1.00 0.84 -3.64
CA SER A 38 -2.08 1.67 -3.09
C SER A 38 -2.26 3.00 -3.82
N PHE A 39 -1.17 3.62 -4.32
CA PHE A 39 -1.27 4.89 -5.04
C PHE A 39 -1.88 4.71 -6.43
N TYR A 40 -1.36 3.73 -7.18
CA TYR A 40 -1.89 3.41 -8.51
C TYR A 40 -3.38 3.08 -8.45
N LEU A 41 -3.79 2.21 -7.53
CA LEU A 41 -5.19 1.80 -7.38
C LEU A 41 -6.10 2.95 -6.94
N SER A 42 -5.64 3.82 -6.02
CA SER A 42 -6.40 5.03 -5.66
C SER A 42 -6.61 5.95 -6.86
N LYS A 43 -5.57 6.12 -7.70
CA LYS A 43 -5.65 6.93 -8.92
C LYS A 43 -6.57 6.30 -9.98
N VAL A 44 -6.53 4.98 -10.14
CA VAL A 44 -7.40 4.25 -11.06
C VAL A 44 -8.84 4.33 -10.60
N ALA A 45 -9.12 4.13 -9.31
CA ALA A 45 -10.46 4.19 -8.76
C ALA A 45 -11.22 5.49 -9.12
N THR A 46 -10.50 6.63 -9.23
CA THR A 46 -11.12 7.92 -9.63
C THR A 46 -11.36 8.06 -11.15
N LYS A 47 -10.99 7.06 -11.96
CA LYS A 47 -11.05 7.16 -13.43
C LYS A 47 -11.91 6.10 -14.10
N VAL A 48 -12.27 5.06 -13.36
CA VAL A 48 -13.10 3.98 -13.88
C VAL A 48 -14.54 4.45 -14.02
N ASP A 49 -15.23 4.00 -15.07
CA ASP A 49 -16.61 4.40 -15.37
C ASP A 49 -17.64 3.43 -14.74
N GLN A 50 -17.20 2.25 -14.27
CA GLN A 50 -18.07 1.24 -13.70
C GLN A 50 -18.75 1.73 -12.40
N ASP A 51 -19.97 1.28 -12.19
CA ASP A 51 -20.79 1.63 -11.01
C ASP A 51 -20.34 0.88 -9.74
N ILE A 52 -19.73 -0.31 -9.92
CA ILE A 52 -19.27 -1.17 -8.85
C ILE A 52 -17.75 -1.31 -8.93
N ILE A 53 -17.07 -1.02 -7.81
CA ILE A 53 -15.65 -1.30 -7.60
C ILE A 53 -15.54 -2.46 -6.62
N VAL A 54 -15.01 -3.60 -7.06
CA VAL A 54 -14.57 -4.67 -6.16
C VAL A 54 -13.11 -4.42 -5.82
N PHE A 55 -12.83 -4.13 -4.55
CA PHE A 55 -11.48 -3.80 -4.10
C PHE A 55 -10.86 -5.03 -3.40
N ALA A 56 -10.04 -5.78 -4.11
CA ALA A 56 -9.26 -6.90 -3.58
C ALA A 56 -7.99 -6.38 -2.84
N GLY A 57 -8.17 -6.06 -1.58
CA GLY A 57 -7.16 -5.45 -0.71
C GLY A 57 -7.60 -5.44 0.74
N VAL A 58 -7.02 -4.57 1.56
CA VAL A 58 -7.37 -4.39 2.98
C VAL A 58 -8.27 -3.17 3.20
N GLU A 59 -8.93 -3.11 4.37
CA GLU A 59 -10.03 -2.20 4.71
C GLU A 59 -9.75 -0.73 4.35
N PHE A 60 -8.62 -0.15 4.77
CA PHE A 60 -8.31 1.27 4.50
C PHE A 60 -8.25 1.61 3.00
N MET A 61 -8.02 0.62 2.13
CA MET A 61 -8.01 0.79 0.67
C MET A 61 -9.44 0.89 0.14
N GLY A 62 -10.34 0.05 0.63
CA GLY A 62 -11.77 0.12 0.35
C GLY A 62 -12.38 1.44 0.84
N GLU A 63 -12.07 1.86 2.08
CA GLU A 63 -12.47 3.17 2.62
C GLU A 63 -11.99 4.32 1.73
N SER A 64 -10.71 4.30 1.34
CA SER A 64 -10.13 5.34 0.48
C SER A 64 -10.80 5.38 -0.91
N ALA A 65 -11.11 4.20 -1.48
CA ALA A 65 -11.84 4.11 -2.74
C ALA A 65 -13.27 4.64 -2.60
N LYS A 66 -13.99 4.33 -1.50
CA LYS A 66 -15.34 4.83 -1.24
C LYS A 66 -15.36 6.33 -1.02
N ILE A 67 -14.41 6.87 -0.24
CA ILE A 67 -14.27 8.32 -0.02
C ILE A 67 -14.05 9.06 -1.33
N LEU A 68 -13.17 8.54 -2.20
CA LEU A 68 -12.87 9.16 -3.50
C LEU A 68 -13.99 9.01 -4.54
N ASN A 69 -14.92 8.07 -4.34
CA ASN A 69 -16.03 7.75 -5.24
C ASN A 69 -17.33 7.54 -4.46
N PRO A 70 -17.87 8.58 -3.81
CA PRO A 70 -19.03 8.44 -2.92
C PRO A 70 -20.28 7.90 -3.63
N GLU A 71 -20.41 8.14 -4.93
CA GLU A 71 -21.52 7.69 -5.77
C GLU A 71 -21.44 6.20 -6.17
N LYS A 72 -20.25 5.59 -6.10
CA LYS A 72 -20.03 4.20 -6.52
C LYS A 72 -20.23 3.22 -5.36
N LYS A 73 -20.69 2.03 -5.70
CA LYS A 73 -20.69 0.90 -4.78
C LYS A 73 -19.27 0.32 -4.71
N VAL A 74 -18.64 0.39 -3.53
CA VAL A 74 -17.33 -0.24 -3.29
C VAL A 74 -17.54 -1.48 -2.44
N LEU A 75 -17.15 -2.63 -2.96
CA LEU A 75 -17.32 -3.94 -2.33
C LEU A 75 -15.95 -4.50 -1.96
N MET A 76 -15.84 -5.09 -0.77
CA MET A 76 -14.63 -5.80 -0.35
C MET A 76 -14.89 -7.30 -0.24
N PRO A 77 -14.12 -8.15 -0.93
CA PRO A 77 -14.26 -9.60 -0.84
C PRO A 77 -14.12 -10.15 0.58
N GLU A 78 -13.30 -9.47 1.40
CA GLU A 78 -13.08 -9.84 2.80
C GLU A 78 -13.05 -8.59 3.70
N PRO A 79 -14.16 -8.30 4.41
CA PRO A 79 -14.23 -7.14 5.32
C PRO A 79 -13.28 -7.25 6.52
N GLY A 80 -12.91 -8.48 6.93
CA GLY A 80 -11.95 -8.70 8.01
C GLY A 80 -10.48 -8.54 7.60
N ALA A 81 -10.20 -8.27 6.33
CA ALA A 81 -8.85 -8.01 5.84
C ALA A 81 -8.41 -6.59 6.23
N ASP A 82 -8.01 -6.42 7.47
CA ASP A 82 -7.56 -5.15 8.04
C ASP A 82 -6.02 -5.06 8.13
N CYS A 83 -5.50 -3.85 8.20
CA CYS A 83 -4.07 -3.59 8.38
C CYS A 83 -3.80 -3.14 9.81
N PRO A 84 -3.10 -3.94 10.65
CA PRO A 84 -2.81 -3.55 12.04
C PRO A 84 -2.11 -2.19 12.17
N MET A 85 -1.27 -1.83 11.18
CA MET A 85 -0.58 -0.53 11.16
C MET A 85 -1.57 0.64 11.07
N ALA A 86 -2.73 0.46 10.44
CA ALA A 86 -3.72 1.53 10.28
C ALA A 86 -4.24 2.08 11.62
N HIS A 87 -4.11 1.30 12.70
CA HIS A 87 -4.54 1.64 14.06
C HIS A 87 -3.38 2.05 14.99
N MET A 88 -2.16 2.23 14.48
CA MET A 88 -0.98 2.53 15.30
C MET A 88 -0.68 4.03 15.46
N ALA A 89 -1.58 4.90 15.05
CA ALA A 89 -1.58 6.32 15.39
C ALA A 89 -2.93 6.70 15.99
N THR A 90 -2.97 7.74 16.80
CA THR A 90 -4.19 8.19 17.46
C THR A 90 -4.47 9.67 17.20
N LYS A 91 -5.74 10.05 17.29
CA LYS A 91 -6.18 11.45 17.24
C LYS A 91 -5.49 12.29 18.31
N GLU A 92 -5.37 11.76 19.51
CA GLU A 92 -4.78 12.43 20.68
C GLU A 92 -3.31 12.78 20.42
N GLU A 93 -2.54 11.87 19.82
CA GLU A 93 -1.16 12.12 19.41
C GLU A 93 -1.07 13.23 18.35
N ILE A 94 -1.97 13.22 17.37
CA ILE A 94 -2.01 14.27 16.34
C ILE A 94 -2.31 15.64 16.97
N LEU A 95 -3.33 15.73 17.82
CA LEU A 95 -3.70 16.98 18.49
C LEU A 95 -2.58 17.51 19.37
N LYS A 96 -1.94 16.63 20.14
CA LYS A 96 -0.78 16.98 20.95
C LYS A 96 0.38 17.53 20.12
N MET A 97 0.66 16.95 18.95
CA MET A 97 1.69 17.46 18.06
C MET A 97 1.33 18.85 17.49
N ARG A 98 0.05 19.07 17.16
CA ARG A 98 -0.43 20.38 16.71
C ARG A 98 -0.31 21.48 17.78
N GLU A 99 -0.43 21.12 19.06
CA GLU A 99 -0.20 22.06 20.18
C GLU A 99 1.29 22.39 20.37
N GLN A 100 2.20 21.49 19.99
CA GLN A 100 3.64 21.66 20.17
C GLN A 100 4.33 22.44 19.03
N TYR A 101 3.74 22.45 17.84
CA TYR A 101 4.36 23.02 16.63
C TYR A 101 3.36 23.86 15.84
N ASP A 102 3.53 25.17 15.80
CA ASP A 102 2.65 26.10 15.06
C ASP A 102 2.66 25.83 13.55
N ASP A 103 3.83 25.48 12.98
CA ASP A 103 4.01 25.13 11.56
C ASP A 103 4.11 23.61 11.39
N LEU A 104 3.03 22.89 11.68
CA LEU A 104 2.96 21.44 11.54
C LEU A 104 2.13 21.03 10.34
N ALA A 105 2.66 20.13 9.49
CA ALA A 105 1.89 19.31 8.59
C ALA A 105 1.83 17.86 9.09
N VAL A 106 0.63 17.32 9.22
CA VAL A 106 0.40 15.89 9.51
C VAL A 106 0.34 15.15 8.19
N VAL A 107 1.38 14.37 7.92
CA VAL A 107 1.52 13.53 6.72
C VAL A 107 1.10 12.11 7.07
N CYS A 108 -0.01 11.69 6.49
CA CYS A 108 -0.64 10.41 6.78
C CYS A 108 -0.30 9.39 5.68
N TYR A 109 0.47 8.37 6.01
CA TYR A 109 0.57 7.22 5.13
C TYR A 109 -0.82 6.61 4.95
N ILE A 110 -1.20 6.31 3.71
CA ILE A 110 -2.57 5.88 3.34
C ILE A 110 -3.04 4.64 4.12
N ASN A 111 -2.09 3.85 4.66
CA ASN A 111 -2.32 2.72 5.54
C ASN A 111 -2.79 3.18 6.94
N SER A 112 -3.89 3.89 6.95
CA SER A 112 -4.53 4.50 8.12
C SER A 112 -6.05 4.47 7.94
N THR A 113 -6.80 4.50 9.03
CA THR A 113 -8.27 4.53 8.98
C THR A 113 -8.80 5.82 8.34
N ALA A 114 -10.03 5.80 7.84
CA ALA A 114 -10.71 6.99 7.36
C ALA A 114 -10.76 8.09 8.43
N GLU A 115 -10.96 7.72 9.69
CA GLU A 115 -10.99 8.67 10.82
C GLU A 115 -9.65 9.40 10.98
N LEU A 116 -8.51 8.70 11.00
CA LEU A 116 -7.19 9.34 11.11
C LEU A 116 -6.90 10.29 9.95
N LYS A 117 -7.37 9.97 8.76
CA LYS A 117 -7.24 10.85 7.59
C LYS A 117 -7.94 12.19 7.82
N THR A 118 -9.03 12.24 8.62
CA THR A 118 -9.74 13.51 8.92
C THR A 118 -8.89 14.53 9.68
N TYR A 119 -7.89 14.08 10.42
CA TYR A 119 -6.95 14.93 11.20
C TYR A 119 -5.66 15.23 10.44
N SER A 120 -5.53 14.76 9.20
CA SER A 120 -4.31 14.85 8.41
C SER A 120 -4.37 15.98 7.37
N ASP A 121 -3.22 16.52 7.00
CA ASP A 121 -3.13 17.59 6.00
C ASP A 121 -2.95 17.04 4.58
N VAL A 122 -2.32 15.87 4.45
CA VAL A 122 -2.12 15.18 3.19
C VAL A 122 -1.91 13.70 3.44
N CYS A 123 -2.47 12.84 2.57
CA CYS A 123 -2.09 11.44 2.51
C CYS A 123 -0.86 11.25 1.62
N VAL A 124 -0.12 10.17 1.88
CA VAL A 124 1.02 9.75 1.05
C VAL A 124 1.02 8.23 0.91
N THR A 125 1.76 7.74 -0.07
CA THR A 125 2.13 6.32 -0.20
C THR A 125 3.65 6.19 -0.26
N SER A 126 4.19 4.98 -0.14
CA SER A 126 5.63 4.75 -0.27
C SER A 126 6.21 5.27 -1.59
N SER A 127 5.40 5.35 -2.66
CA SER A 127 5.83 5.82 -3.98
C SER A 127 5.95 7.35 -4.10
N ASN A 128 5.23 8.12 -3.28
CA ASN A 128 5.15 9.57 -3.43
C ASN A 128 5.52 10.37 -2.18
N ALA A 129 5.74 9.71 -1.04
CA ALA A 129 5.96 10.38 0.26
C ALA A 129 7.12 11.39 0.23
N VAL A 130 8.26 11.01 -0.32
CA VAL A 130 9.45 11.89 -0.42
C VAL A 130 9.11 13.13 -1.26
N LYS A 131 8.52 12.95 -2.44
CA LYS A 131 8.13 14.05 -3.34
C LYS A 131 7.16 15.01 -2.66
N ILE A 132 6.12 14.48 -2.02
CA ILE A 132 5.09 15.29 -1.36
C ILE A 132 5.69 16.05 -0.18
N VAL A 133 6.39 15.37 0.74
CA VAL A 133 6.97 16.00 1.93
C VAL A 133 7.96 17.09 1.57
N LYS A 134 8.80 16.86 0.56
CA LYS A 134 9.77 17.87 0.06
C LYS A 134 9.06 19.14 -0.40
N ASN A 135 7.90 19.03 -1.03
CA ASN A 135 7.14 20.14 -1.61
C ASN A 135 6.15 20.80 -0.63
N LEU A 136 5.94 20.26 0.58
CA LEU A 136 5.13 20.94 1.59
C LEU A 136 5.84 22.22 2.07
N PRO A 137 5.10 23.32 2.30
CA PRO A 137 5.68 24.56 2.81
C PRO A 137 6.16 24.42 4.26
N ASN A 138 5.53 23.54 5.04
CA ASN A 138 5.79 23.35 6.46
C ASN A 138 7.20 22.82 6.72
N LYS A 139 7.86 23.33 7.76
CA LYS A 139 9.14 22.82 8.24
C LYS A 139 8.97 21.58 9.11
N ASN A 140 7.94 21.59 9.97
CA ASN A 140 7.65 20.49 10.88
C ASN A 140 6.66 19.53 10.24
N ILE A 141 7.02 18.25 10.20
CA ILE A 141 6.22 17.17 9.59
C ILE A 141 5.99 16.10 10.64
N PHE A 142 4.74 15.86 11.02
CA PHE A 142 4.40 14.67 11.80
C PHE A 142 4.00 13.54 10.85
N PHE A 143 4.85 12.54 10.74
CA PHE A 143 4.66 11.40 9.84
C PHE A 143 4.00 10.24 10.58
N ILE A 144 2.81 9.85 10.14
CA ILE A 144 2.00 8.77 10.73
C ILE A 144 1.61 7.74 9.67
N PRO A 145 1.29 6.46 10.02
CA PRO A 145 1.63 5.82 11.29
C PRO A 145 3.03 5.19 11.30
N ASP A 146 3.62 4.89 10.10
CA ASP A 146 4.83 4.07 9.96
C ASP A 146 6.12 4.86 10.21
N GLN A 147 6.85 4.45 11.29
CA GLN A 147 8.11 5.09 11.66
C GLN A 147 9.26 4.80 10.67
N ASN A 148 9.26 3.64 10.01
CA ASN A 148 10.36 3.24 9.13
C ASN A 148 10.28 3.99 7.80
N LEU A 149 9.08 4.02 7.18
CA LEU A 149 8.84 4.88 6.01
C LEU A 149 9.10 6.35 6.37
N GLY A 150 8.62 6.82 7.53
CA GLY A 150 8.87 8.19 7.98
C GLY A 150 10.36 8.49 8.15
N ARG A 151 11.15 7.55 8.70
CA ARG A 151 12.62 7.68 8.82
C ARG A 151 13.30 7.69 7.46
N PHE A 152 12.85 6.84 6.53
CA PHE A 152 13.35 6.86 5.16
C PHE A 152 13.09 8.22 4.50
N VAL A 153 11.88 8.77 4.64
CA VAL A 153 11.53 10.10 4.13
C VAL A 153 12.41 11.17 4.78
N ALA A 154 12.58 11.15 6.11
CA ALA A 154 13.41 12.13 6.85
C ALA A 154 14.84 12.21 6.32
N LYS A 155 15.43 11.07 5.95
CA LYS A 155 16.79 11.03 5.35
C LYS A 155 16.85 11.69 3.96
N GLN A 156 15.75 11.69 3.22
CA GLN A 156 15.68 12.27 1.87
C GLN A 156 15.33 13.77 1.88
N VAL A 157 14.85 14.29 3.02
CA VAL A 157 14.46 15.70 3.19
C VAL A 157 15.09 16.30 4.46
N PRO A 158 16.44 16.37 4.54
CA PRO A 158 17.14 16.79 5.76
C PRO A 158 16.85 18.23 6.17
N GLU A 159 16.29 19.05 5.29
CA GLU A 159 15.83 20.40 5.55
C GLU A 159 14.54 20.47 6.38
N LYS A 160 13.80 19.36 6.49
CA LYS A 160 12.54 19.23 7.25
C LYS A 160 12.82 18.62 8.63
N ASN A 161 12.04 19.02 9.61
CA ASN A 161 11.97 18.36 10.92
C ASN A 161 10.88 17.31 10.88
N VAL A 162 11.23 16.06 10.56
CA VAL A 162 10.28 14.94 10.48
C VAL A 162 10.17 14.26 11.83
N ILE A 163 9.03 14.41 12.47
CA ILE A 163 8.67 13.80 13.74
C ILE A 163 7.96 12.48 13.42
N LEU A 164 8.45 11.38 14.00
CA LEU A 164 7.96 10.04 13.69
C LEU A 164 6.92 9.58 14.71
N ASN A 165 5.82 9.01 14.23
CA ASN A 165 4.96 8.14 15.03
C ASN A 165 5.72 6.83 15.34
N LYS A 166 5.15 5.97 16.22
CA LYS A 166 5.78 4.72 16.65
C LYS A 166 5.22 3.47 15.95
N GLY A 167 4.28 3.64 15.04
CA GLY A 167 3.68 2.54 14.27
C GLY A 167 4.67 1.93 13.28
N PHE A 168 4.36 0.72 12.82
CA PHE A 168 5.21 -0.04 11.89
C PHE A 168 4.41 -1.13 11.18
N CYS A 169 4.92 -1.62 10.06
CA CYS A 169 4.38 -2.80 9.39
C CYS A 169 4.93 -4.09 10.03
N PRO A 170 4.11 -4.94 10.69
CA PRO A 170 4.61 -6.17 11.32
C PRO A 170 5.28 -7.14 10.34
N ARG A 171 4.91 -7.10 9.05
CA ARG A 171 5.47 -7.99 8.02
C ARG A 171 6.87 -7.58 7.62
N HIS A 172 7.09 -6.27 7.42
CA HIS A 172 8.41 -5.75 7.05
C HIS A 172 9.39 -5.73 8.23
N VAL A 173 8.92 -5.40 9.44
CA VAL A 173 9.76 -5.44 10.66
C VAL A 173 10.19 -6.87 11.02
N ALA A 174 9.41 -7.89 10.66
CA ALA A 174 9.77 -9.29 10.84
C ALA A 174 10.92 -9.76 9.92
N ILE A 175 11.31 -8.96 8.93
CA ILE A 175 12.55 -9.17 8.16
C ILE A 175 13.70 -8.59 8.98
N THR A 176 14.68 -9.42 9.34
CA THR A 176 15.80 -9.02 10.20
C THR A 176 17.12 -8.88 9.43
N GLU A 177 18.06 -8.15 10.02
CA GLU A 177 19.42 -8.04 9.49
C GLU A 177 20.08 -9.41 9.29
N ASP A 178 19.95 -10.32 10.26
CA ASP A 178 20.55 -11.67 10.17
C ASP A 178 20.03 -12.43 8.95
N MET A 179 18.72 -12.37 8.67
CA MET A 179 18.13 -12.97 7.47
C MET A 179 18.76 -12.41 6.18
N VAL A 180 18.99 -11.09 6.13
CA VAL A 180 19.64 -10.46 4.97
C VAL A 180 21.09 -10.96 4.82
N VAL A 181 21.86 -10.97 5.92
CA VAL A 181 23.27 -11.40 5.91
C VAL A 181 23.38 -12.85 5.48
N GLU A 182 22.53 -13.73 6.02
CA GLU A 182 22.54 -15.16 5.66
C GLU A 182 22.15 -15.37 4.19
N THR A 183 21.13 -14.68 3.72
CA THR A 183 20.65 -14.81 2.33
C THR A 183 21.67 -14.24 1.35
N LYS A 184 22.30 -13.10 1.65
CA LYS A 184 23.40 -12.55 0.81
C LYS A 184 24.64 -13.47 0.79
N LYS A 185 24.95 -14.19 1.85
CA LYS A 185 26.00 -15.23 1.82
C LYS A 185 25.65 -16.38 0.88
N LYS A 186 24.39 -16.79 0.84
CA LYS A 186 23.90 -17.87 -0.03
C LYS A 186 23.82 -17.43 -1.50
N TYR A 187 23.46 -16.17 -1.74
CA TYR A 187 23.30 -15.57 -3.07
C TYR A 187 24.13 -14.29 -3.21
N PRO A 188 25.47 -14.40 -3.27
CA PRO A 188 26.36 -13.23 -3.17
C PRO A 188 26.27 -12.26 -4.35
N GLN A 189 25.76 -12.73 -5.50
CA GLN A 189 25.59 -11.90 -6.70
C GLN A 189 24.19 -11.22 -6.75
N ALA A 190 23.25 -11.67 -5.89
CA ALA A 190 21.90 -11.13 -5.90
C ALA A 190 21.85 -9.71 -5.33
N LYS A 191 21.17 -8.81 -6.05
CA LYS A 191 20.86 -7.47 -5.55
C LYS A 191 19.68 -7.50 -4.59
N LEU A 192 19.76 -6.71 -3.53
CA LEU A 192 18.69 -6.57 -2.55
C LEU A 192 17.80 -5.38 -2.89
N ALA A 193 16.52 -5.63 -3.19
CA ALA A 193 15.49 -4.60 -3.31
C ALA A 193 14.57 -4.64 -2.08
N ALA A 194 14.42 -3.51 -1.38
CA ALA A 194 13.72 -3.41 -0.11
C ALA A 194 12.63 -2.35 -0.11
N HIS A 195 11.53 -2.66 0.59
CA HIS A 195 10.49 -1.69 0.87
C HIS A 195 10.90 -0.79 2.06
N PRO A 196 10.61 0.54 2.03
CA PRO A 196 11.01 1.47 3.10
C PRO A 196 10.31 1.25 4.45
N GLU A 197 9.33 0.35 4.54
CA GLU A 197 8.77 -0.14 5.81
C GLU A 197 9.70 -1.14 6.53
N CYS A 198 10.75 -1.63 5.90
CA CYS A 198 11.78 -2.40 6.56
C CYS A 198 12.58 -1.52 7.53
N THR A 199 13.17 -2.16 8.55
CA THR A 199 14.00 -1.46 9.52
C THR A 199 15.30 -0.92 8.88
N GLU A 200 15.92 0.05 9.50
CA GLU A 200 17.16 0.67 9.02
C GLU A 200 18.31 -0.34 8.91
N GLU A 201 18.33 -1.33 9.82
CA GLU A 201 19.30 -2.42 9.82
C GLU A 201 19.21 -3.29 8.55
N VAL A 202 18.01 -3.45 7.99
CA VAL A 202 17.77 -4.12 6.71
C VAL A 202 18.10 -3.20 5.53
N LEU A 203 17.61 -1.96 5.58
CA LEU A 203 17.75 -1.00 4.48
C LEU A 203 19.20 -0.64 4.15
N LYS A 204 20.14 -0.71 5.13
CA LYS A 204 21.56 -0.43 4.87
C LYS A 204 22.25 -1.40 3.90
N TYR A 205 21.65 -2.58 3.68
CA TYR A 205 22.15 -3.59 2.73
C TYR A 205 21.50 -3.49 1.35
N ALA A 206 20.46 -2.67 1.21
CA ALA A 206 19.66 -2.61 0.00
C ALA A 206 20.41 -1.90 -1.14
N ASP A 207 20.41 -2.53 -2.31
CA ASP A 207 20.85 -1.92 -3.57
C ASP A 207 19.78 -0.96 -4.11
N TYR A 208 18.52 -1.21 -3.75
CA TYR A 208 17.38 -0.34 -4.07
C TYR A 208 16.38 -0.29 -2.91
N ILE A 209 15.89 0.91 -2.61
CA ILE A 209 14.81 1.12 -1.63
C ILE A 209 13.69 1.88 -2.34
N GLY A 210 12.49 1.30 -2.36
CA GLY A 210 11.35 1.94 -3.01
C GLY A 210 10.02 1.27 -2.72
N SER A 211 8.97 1.84 -3.31
CA SER A 211 7.61 1.30 -3.22
C SER A 211 7.50 -0.09 -3.87
N THR A 212 6.37 -0.75 -3.68
CA THR A 212 6.07 -2.04 -4.31
C THR A 212 6.24 -1.98 -5.83
N SER A 213 5.63 -0.98 -6.50
CA SER A 213 5.80 -0.76 -7.94
C SER A 213 7.25 -0.47 -8.30
N GLY A 214 7.93 0.39 -7.52
CA GLY A 214 9.33 0.72 -7.75
C GLY A 214 10.27 -0.48 -7.62
N ILE A 215 10.00 -1.42 -6.69
CA ILE A 215 10.75 -2.68 -6.59
C ILE A 215 10.55 -3.53 -7.84
N ILE A 216 9.32 -3.65 -8.33
CA ILE A 216 9.01 -4.38 -9.57
C ILE A 216 9.77 -3.77 -10.73
N ASP A 217 9.68 -2.46 -10.93
CA ASP A 217 10.33 -1.75 -12.03
C ASP A 217 11.87 -1.87 -11.93
N TYR A 218 12.45 -1.71 -10.73
CA TYR A 218 13.88 -1.90 -10.50
C TYR A 218 14.37 -3.29 -10.91
N VAL A 219 13.63 -4.35 -10.54
CA VAL A 219 13.98 -5.73 -10.90
C VAL A 219 13.87 -5.95 -12.40
N VAL A 220 12.83 -5.41 -13.03
CA VAL A 220 12.59 -5.55 -14.47
C VAL A 220 13.65 -4.82 -15.29
N ASP A 221 13.98 -3.59 -14.92
CA ASP A 221 14.84 -2.69 -15.70
C ASP A 221 16.34 -2.90 -15.46
N THR A 222 16.71 -3.59 -14.36
CA THR A 222 18.13 -3.82 -14.04
C THR A 222 18.67 -5.05 -14.77
N ASP A 223 19.87 -5.00 -15.33
CA ASP A 223 20.52 -6.13 -16.02
C ASP A 223 20.87 -7.32 -15.11
N CYS A 224 20.85 -7.14 -13.78
CA CYS A 224 21.11 -8.23 -12.82
C CYS A 224 20.06 -9.35 -12.97
N GLU A 225 20.51 -10.61 -12.88
CA GLU A 225 19.64 -11.79 -13.05
C GLU A 225 19.02 -12.28 -11.73
N GLU A 226 19.63 -11.95 -10.59
CA GLU A 226 19.28 -12.50 -9.28
C GLU A 226 18.94 -11.40 -8.29
N PHE A 227 17.80 -11.53 -7.60
CA PHE A 227 17.34 -10.53 -6.63
C PHE A 227 16.85 -11.17 -5.35
N ILE A 228 17.24 -10.57 -4.23
CA ILE A 228 16.65 -10.80 -2.92
C ILE A 228 15.61 -9.71 -2.72
N ILE A 229 14.39 -10.09 -2.36
CA ILE A 229 13.26 -9.18 -2.25
C ILE A 229 12.88 -9.03 -0.77
N ALA A 230 13.09 -7.85 -0.20
CA ALA A 230 12.71 -7.49 1.16
C ALA A 230 11.37 -6.75 1.18
N THR A 231 10.34 -7.39 0.67
CA THR A 231 8.92 -7.03 0.78
C THR A 231 8.08 -8.30 0.65
N VAL A 232 6.75 -8.17 0.69
CA VAL A 232 5.80 -9.29 0.54
C VAL A 232 5.97 -9.96 -0.82
N ASP A 233 5.94 -11.30 -0.85
CA ASP A 233 6.19 -12.13 -2.04
C ASP A 233 5.16 -11.99 -3.17
N GLY A 234 4.00 -11.39 -2.91
CA GLY A 234 2.97 -11.13 -3.93
C GLY A 234 3.45 -10.31 -5.14
N VAL A 235 4.60 -9.63 -5.04
CA VAL A 235 5.23 -8.95 -6.19
C VAL A 235 5.85 -9.93 -7.19
N PHE A 236 6.09 -11.18 -6.80
CA PHE A 236 6.78 -12.17 -7.64
C PHE A 236 5.97 -12.53 -8.89
N GLY A 237 4.64 -12.62 -8.78
CA GLY A 237 3.76 -12.88 -9.91
C GLY A 237 3.96 -11.85 -11.03
N GLU A 238 3.92 -10.58 -10.68
CA GLU A 238 4.09 -9.49 -11.65
C GLU A 238 5.51 -9.42 -12.21
N ILE A 239 6.54 -9.62 -11.37
CA ILE A 239 7.94 -9.67 -11.85
C ILE A 239 8.13 -10.83 -12.83
N ARG A 240 7.62 -12.02 -12.55
CA ARG A 240 7.72 -13.18 -13.44
C ARG A 240 7.02 -12.95 -14.78
N LYS A 241 5.89 -12.23 -14.79
CA LYS A 241 5.19 -11.85 -16.03
C LYS A 241 6.04 -10.90 -16.89
N LYS A 242 6.64 -9.87 -16.27
CA LYS A 242 7.41 -8.84 -16.97
C LYS A 242 8.84 -9.24 -17.31
N ALA A 243 9.47 -10.05 -16.45
CA ALA A 243 10.87 -10.47 -16.55
C ALA A 243 11.05 -11.96 -16.17
N PRO A 244 10.57 -12.92 -16.99
CA PRO A 244 10.50 -14.33 -16.65
C PRO A 244 11.86 -15.00 -16.42
N GLY A 245 12.98 -14.39 -16.83
CA GLY A 245 14.34 -14.91 -16.60
C GLY A 245 14.95 -14.56 -15.23
N LYS A 246 14.33 -13.65 -14.46
CA LYS A 246 14.87 -13.20 -13.17
C LYS A 246 14.66 -14.26 -12.09
N LYS A 247 15.71 -14.50 -11.30
CA LYS A 247 15.64 -15.36 -10.11
C LYS A 247 15.34 -14.52 -8.88
N LEU A 248 14.30 -14.88 -8.16
CA LEU A 248 13.79 -14.13 -7.00
C LEU A 248 13.91 -14.96 -5.73
N TYR A 249 14.50 -14.37 -4.70
CA TYR A 249 14.71 -15.01 -3.40
C TYR A 249 13.98 -14.23 -2.30
N THR A 250 13.27 -14.96 -1.44
CA THR A 250 12.71 -14.42 -0.20
C THR A 250 13.75 -14.49 0.92
N LEU A 251 13.58 -13.68 1.95
CA LEU A 251 14.41 -13.69 3.17
C LEU A 251 13.90 -14.69 4.19
N LYS A 252 12.61 -15.06 4.10
CA LYS A 252 11.97 -16.06 4.95
C LYS A 252 10.86 -16.80 4.18
N PRO A 253 10.50 -18.03 4.60
CA PRO A 253 9.51 -18.84 3.87
C PRO A 253 8.10 -18.24 3.81
N ASP A 254 7.68 -17.53 4.87
CA ASP A 254 6.36 -16.97 5.06
C ASP A 254 6.34 -15.43 4.84
N GLN A 255 7.03 -14.96 3.81
CA GLN A 255 7.14 -13.52 3.50
C GLN A 255 5.85 -12.98 2.86
N VAL A 256 4.73 -13.23 3.52
CA VAL A 256 3.37 -12.90 3.05
C VAL A 256 2.70 -11.84 3.93
N CYS A 257 1.78 -11.09 3.36
CA CYS A 257 0.82 -10.31 4.13
C CYS A 257 -0.41 -11.17 4.42
N VAL A 258 -0.53 -11.67 5.65
CA VAL A 258 -1.63 -12.59 6.03
C VAL A 258 -3.00 -11.98 5.82
N ASN A 259 -3.14 -10.66 5.98
CA ASN A 259 -4.41 -9.97 5.82
C ASN A 259 -4.80 -9.85 4.33
N MET A 260 -3.85 -9.58 3.44
CA MET A 260 -4.09 -9.61 1.99
C MET A 260 -4.41 -11.02 1.49
N LYS A 261 -3.82 -12.07 2.09
CA LYS A 261 -4.10 -13.48 1.76
C LYS A 261 -5.49 -13.95 2.24
N MET A 262 -6.20 -13.17 3.05
CA MET A 262 -7.61 -13.45 3.38
C MET A 262 -8.55 -13.20 2.20
N VAL A 263 -8.12 -12.41 1.22
CA VAL A 263 -8.86 -12.14 -0.02
C VAL A 263 -8.61 -13.30 -0.99
N THR A 264 -9.61 -14.16 -1.16
CA THR A 264 -9.54 -15.34 -2.04
C THR A 264 -10.42 -15.20 -3.28
N LEU A 265 -10.16 -16.00 -4.28
CA LEU A 265 -10.92 -16.01 -5.52
C LEU A 265 -12.42 -16.32 -5.29
N ASP A 266 -12.74 -17.26 -4.39
CA ASP A 266 -14.11 -17.59 -4.04
C ASP A 266 -14.85 -16.41 -3.39
N LYS A 267 -14.16 -15.61 -2.56
CA LYS A 267 -14.72 -14.39 -1.95
C LYS A 267 -14.95 -13.28 -2.98
N VAL A 268 -14.10 -13.19 -4.01
CA VAL A 268 -14.32 -12.28 -5.15
C VAL A 268 -15.58 -12.71 -5.92
N LEU A 269 -15.81 -14.01 -6.10
CA LEU A 269 -17.02 -14.51 -6.72
C LEU A 269 -18.25 -14.18 -5.87
N ASP A 270 -18.21 -14.53 -4.57
CA ASP A 270 -19.32 -14.30 -3.63
C ASP A 270 -19.75 -12.83 -3.59
N VAL A 271 -18.80 -11.91 -3.47
CA VAL A 271 -19.11 -10.49 -3.40
C VAL A 271 -19.69 -9.94 -4.71
N LEU A 272 -19.33 -10.53 -5.85
CA LEU A 272 -19.96 -10.19 -7.13
C LEU A 272 -21.37 -10.80 -7.26
N GLU A 273 -21.61 -12.01 -6.75
CA GLU A 273 -22.92 -12.63 -6.77
C GLU A 273 -23.92 -11.92 -5.87
N GLN A 274 -23.53 -11.69 -4.61
CA GLN A 274 -24.40 -11.22 -3.55
C GLN A 274 -24.44 -9.69 -3.43
N GLU A 275 -23.48 -8.98 -3.95
CA GLU A 275 -23.25 -7.53 -3.75
C GLU A 275 -23.25 -7.14 -2.25
N ASN A 276 -22.78 -8.05 -1.41
CA ASN A 276 -22.58 -7.85 0.03
C ASN A 276 -21.27 -7.13 0.32
N ASN A 277 -20.97 -6.91 1.60
CA ASN A 277 -19.70 -6.30 2.05
C ASN A 277 -19.42 -4.92 1.42
N GLU A 278 -20.47 -4.12 1.21
CA GLU A 278 -20.30 -2.73 0.76
C GLU A 278 -19.58 -1.93 1.85
N VAL A 279 -18.58 -1.18 1.42
CA VAL A 279 -17.82 -0.29 2.29
C VAL A 279 -18.68 0.92 2.65
N PHE A 280 -18.86 1.12 3.95
CA PHE A 280 -19.55 2.28 4.50
C PHE A 280 -18.53 3.19 5.19
N VAL A 281 -18.60 4.48 4.91
CA VAL A 281 -17.86 5.54 5.61
C VAL A 281 -18.86 6.63 6.00
N ASP A 282 -18.86 7.04 7.26
CA ASP A 282 -19.68 8.13 7.74
C ASP A 282 -19.48 9.39 6.87
N GLU A 283 -20.57 10.08 6.52
CA GLU A 283 -20.53 11.21 5.57
C GLU A 283 -19.62 12.36 6.02
N GLU A 284 -19.61 12.70 7.32
CA GLU A 284 -18.74 13.75 7.86
C GLU A 284 -17.27 13.31 7.87
N VAL A 285 -17.00 12.02 8.15
CA VAL A 285 -15.67 11.42 8.05
C VAL A 285 -15.22 11.46 6.59
N ALA A 286 -16.03 10.97 5.66
CA ALA A 286 -15.72 10.94 4.23
C ALA A 286 -15.40 12.34 3.69
N LYS A 287 -16.23 13.34 4.00
CA LYS A 287 -16.04 14.73 3.58
C LYS A 287 -14.70 15.32 4.08
N LYS A 288 -14.32 15.04 5.33
CA LYS A 288 -13.07 15.52 5.91
C LYS A 288 -11.85 14.77 5.35
N ALA A 289 -11.94 13.46 5.22
CA ALA A 289 -10.87 12.60 4.71
C ALA A 289 -10.63 12.74 3.19
N MET A 290 -11.63 13.21 2.44
CA MET A 290 -11.51 13.51 1.01
C MET A 290 -10.38 14.51 0.72
N LYS A 291 -10.23 15.55 1.55
CA LYS A 291 -9.22 16.58 1.35
C LYS A 291 -7.78 16.07 1.33
N PRO A 292 -7.28 15.34 2.36
CA PRO A 292 -5.91 14.82 2.34
C PRO A 292 -5.69 13.76 1.26
N LEU A 293 -6.71 12.96 0.90
CA LEU A 293 -6.62 12.00 -0.21
C LEU A 293 -6.51 12.70 -1.57
N THR A 294 -7.35 13.68 -1.83
CA THR A 294 -7.30 14.47 -3.08
C THR A 294 -5.98 15.22 -3.19
N ARG A 295 -5.51 15.82 -2.09
CA ARG A 295 -4.23 16.52 -2.06
C ARG A 295 -3.04 15.60 -2.38
N MET A 296 -3.09 14.34 -1.95
CA MET A 296 -2.09 13.33 -2.37
C MET A 296 -2.08 13.17 -3.89
N LEU A 297 -3.25 13.00 -4.51
CA LEU A 297 -3.37 12.81 -5.98
C LEU A 297 -2.91 14.05 -6.76
N GLU A 298 -3.07 15.25 -6.21
CA GLU A 298 -2.64 16.50 -6.81
C GLU A 298 -1.13 16.71 -6.71
N LEU A 299 -0.55 16.53 -5.52
CA LEU A 299 0.87 16.78 -5.26
C LEU A 299 1.80 15.70 -5.80
N ALA A 300 1.28 14.51 -6.11
CA ALA A 300 2.04 13.42 -6.71
C ALA A 300 2.19 13.55 -8.24
N LYS A 301 1.54 14.53 -8.89
CA LYS A 301 1.62 14.77 -10.36
C LYS A 301 3.01 15.18 -10.84
#